data_bb99873bb8ddef9c5ea86ade77e7a14b
#
_entry.id   bb99873bb8ddef9c5ea86ade77e7a14b
#
_cell.length_a   1.000
_cell.length_b   1.000
_cell.length_c   1.000
_cell.angle_alpha   90.00
_cell.angle_beta   90.00
_cell.angle_gamma   90.00
#
_symmetry.space_group_name_H-M   'P 1'
#
loop_
_entity.id
_entity.type
_entity.pdbx_description
1 polymer ?
#
loop_
_entity_poly.entity_id
_entity_poly.type
_entity_poly.pdbx_seq_one_letter_code
_entity_poly.pdbx_strand_id
1 'polypeptide(L)'
;MTQGNRFCTSCGAALTPADHFCSSCGKPLASPTQVPPPAPVYAPPPAPPQPAVNNEALIGIIPAVSRKKNLMAMEGFNIIVTQRRMIFAVMTNDMINQAAKQAGKEGGFFGGMLNAATVGYTFYKRYLTMPPDAALAENPQNFAVELSQIRKIKINGDKEVDNYFTMKANQNSILKQHQYQEGTISIETAGGNYKFNLPSNSMNMALETVKKTGLY
;
A
#
# COMPACT_ATOMS: atom_id res chain seq x y z
N MET A 1 -37.26 58.87 14.71
CA MET A 1 -36.37 57.91 15.43
C MET A 1 -36.71 58.03 16.90
N THR A 2 -37.53 57.13 17.45
CA THR A 2 -37.97 57.15 18.84
C THR A 2 -36.88 56.54 19.72
N GLN A 3 -36.19 57.37 20.50
CA GLN A 3 -35.29 56.90 21.53
C GLN A 3 -36.13 56.27 22.66
N GLY A 4 -36.08 54.95 22.75
CA GLY A 4 -36.76 54.22 23.83
C GLY A 4 -36.18 54.59 25.18
N ASN A 5 -36.99 55.07 26.10
CA ASN A 5 -36.62 55.31 27.48
C ASN A 5 -36.14 54.00 28.12
N ARG A 6 -34.90 53.99 28.61
CA ARG A 6 -34.33 52.86 29.41
C ARG A 6 -34.62 53.13 30.87
N PHE A 7 -34.95 52.07 31.61
CA PHE A 7 -35.16 52.12 33.03
C PHE A 7 -34.19 51.16 33.74
N CYS A 8 -33.75 51.53 34.92
CA CYS A 8 -32.91 50.68 35.76
C CYS A 8 -33.69 49.43 36.20
N THR A 9 -33.20 48.25 35.87
CA THR A 9 -33.85 46.99 36.24
C THR A 9 -33.87 46.68 37.71
N SER A 10 -33.11 47.46 38.53
CA SER A 10 -33.04 47.30 39.97
C SER A 10 -33.91 48.23 40.77
N CYS A 11 -34.08 49.48 40.34
CA CYS A 11 -34.85 50.51 41.08
C CYS A 11 -35.89 51.25 40.24
N GLY A 12 -36.03 50.96 38.93
CA GLY A 12 -37.02 51.58 38.04
C GLY A 12 -36.72 53.03 37.64
N ALA A 13 -35.58 53.60 38.03
CA ALA A 13 -35.24 54.98 37.67
C ALA A 13 -34.97 55.09 36.16
N ALA A 14 -35.42 56.22 35.53
CA ALA A 14 -35.13 56.49 34.15
C ALA A 14 -33.62 56.71 33.91
N LEU A 15 -33.11 56.17 32.84
CA LEU A 15 -31.69 56.19 32.49
C LEU A 15 -31.49 56.95 31.19
N THR A 16 -30.38 57.68 31.08
CA THR A 16 -29.95 58.25 29.82
C THR A 16 -29.07 57.26 29.05
N PRO A 17 -29.01 57.38 27.72
CA PRO A 17 -28.22 56.44 26.90
C PRO A 17 -26.71 56.41 27.23
N ALA A 18 -26.21 57.45 27.90
CA ALA A 18 -24.78 57.59 28.27
C ALA A 18 -24.45 57.10 29.67
N ASP A 19 -25.44 56.71 30.48
CA ASP A 19 -25.21 56.30 31.85
C ASP A 19 -24.58 54.90 31.93
N HIS A 20 -23.44 54.79 32.59
CA HIS A 20 -22.79 53.52 32.92
C HIS A 20 -23.20 52.96 34.27
N PHE A 21 -23.77 53.84 35.15
CA PHE A 21 -24.27 53.51 36.48
C PHE A 21 -25.61 54.20 36.71
N CYS A 22 -26.48 53.55 37.42
CA CYS A 22 -27.74 54.19 37.81
C CYS A 22 -27.47 55.26 38.86
N SER A 23 -27.82 56.54 38.57
CA SER A 23 -27.65 57.67 39.46
C SER A 23 -28.46 57.55 40.74
N SER A 24 -29.56 56.78 40.76
CA SER A 24 -30.43 56.59 41.91
C SER A 24 -30.00 55.46 42.87
N CYS A 25 -29.45 54.38 42.37
CA CYS A 25 -29.10 53.20 43.20
C CYS A 25 -27.64 52.75 43.09
N GLY A 26 -26.81 53.39 42.25
CA GLY A 26 -25.40 53.13 42.08
C GLY A 26 -25.07 51.80 41.38
N LYS A 27 -26.06 51.04 40.93
CA LYS A 27 -25.79 49.77 40.25
C LYS A 27 -25.21 50.01 38.85
N PRO A 28 -24.16 49.24 38.49
CA PRO A 28 -23.62 49.31 37.14
C PRO A 28 -24.67 48.80 36.12
N LEU A 29 -24.78 49.55 35.06
CA LEU A 29 -25.66 49.20 33.94
C LEU A 29 -24.88 48.35 32.96
N ALA A 30 -25.46 47.25 32.51
CA ALA A 30 -24.83 46.42 31.50
C ALA A 30 -24.61 47.30 30.25
N SER A 31 -23.35 47.55 29.91
CA SER A 31 -22.97 48.14 28.64
C SER A 31 -23.59 47.34 27.51
N PRO A 32 -24.08 47.97 26.44
CA PRO A 32 -24.50 47.22 25.27
C PRO A 32 -23.34 46.35 24.83
N THR A 33 -23.57 45.04 24.88
CA THR A 33 -22.60 44.04 24.52
C THR A 33 -22.00 44.44 23.18
N GLN A 34 -20.76 44.91 23.19
CA GLN A 34 -19.97 45.00 21.95
C GLN A 34 -19.91 43.60 21.42
N VAL A 35 -20.63 43.36 20.31
CA VAL A 35 -20.45 42.13 19.54
C VAL A 35 -18.95 42.08 19.20
N PRO A 36 -18.20 41.08 19.69
CA PRO A 36 -16.81 40.98 19.31
C PRO A 36 -16.72 40.95 17.77
N PRO A 37 -15.76 41.66 17.20
CA PRO A 37 -15.57 41.59 15.74
C PRO A 37 -15.46 40.09 15.36
N PRO A 38 -16.09 39.68 14.26
CA PRO A 38 -16.00 38.29 13.83
C PRO A 38 -14.53 37.91 13.78
N ALA A 39 -14.19 36.83 14.52
CA ALA A 39 -12.84 36.30 14.51
C ALA A 39 -12.41 36.11 13.05
N PRO A 40 -11.17 36.48 12.67
CA PRO A 40 -10.68 36.22 11.34
C PRO A 40 -10.93 34.76 11.02
N VAL A 41 -11.73 34.50 10.00
CA VAL A 41 -11.95 33.16 9.47
C VAL A 41 -10.60 32.74 8.90
N TYR A 42 -9.79 32.06 9.69
CA TYR A 42 -8.63 31.38 9.18
C TYR A 42 -9.17 30.33 8.21
N ALA A 43 -8.95 30.56 6.92
CA ALA A 43 -9.13 29.49 5.94
C ALA A 43 -8.33 28.28 6.45
N PRO A 44 -8.92 27.08 6.50
CA PRO A 44 -8.15 25.90 6.89
C PRO A 44 -6.89 25.85 6.01
N PRO A 45 -5.72 25.53 6.58
CA PRO A 45 -4.51 25.40 5.79
C PRO A 45 -4.82 24.50 4.60
N PRO A 46 -4.33 24.82 3.39
CA PRO A 46 -4.54 23.97 2.23
C PRO A 46 -4.18 22.54 2.63
N ALA A 47 -5.11 21.61 2.41
CA ALA A 47 -4.86 20.21 2.69
C ALA A 47 -3.52 19.82 2.05
N PRO A 48 -2.64 19.09 2.76
CA PRO A 48 -1.40 18.64 2.16
C PRO A 48 -1.72 18.01 0.81
N PRO A 49 -0.93 18.27 -0.24
CA PRO A 49 -1.22 17.75 -1.57
C PRO A 49 -1.42 16.24 -1.41
N GLN A 50 -2.63 15.78 -1.67
CA GLN A 50 -2.92 14.35 -1.70
C GLN A 50 -1.94 13.79 -2.74
N PRO A 51 -1.17 12.73 -2.41
CA PRO A 51 -0.30 12.10 -3.38
C PRO A 51 -1.18 11.83 -4.60
N ALA A 52 -0.76 12.36 -5.75
CA ALA A 52 -1.47 12.15 -6.99
C ALA A 52 -1.76 10.65 -7.08
N VAL A 53 -3.04 10.26 -7.11
CA VAL A 53 -3.43 8.87 -7.29
C VAL A 53 -2.99 8.55 -8.70
N ASN A 54 -1.74 8.13 -8.84
CA ASN A 54 -1.23 7.60 -10.09
C ASN A 54 -2.07 6.36 -10.36
N ASN A 55 -3.02 6.46 -11.29
CA ASN A 55 -3.80 5.34 -11.81
C ASN A 55 -2.89 4.40 -12.62
N GLU A 56 -1.81 3.98 -12.00
CA GLU A 56 -0.84 3.07 -12.58
C GLU A 56 -1.40 1.65 -12.48
N ALA A 57 -1.91 1.14 -13.60
CA ALA A 57 -2.56 -0.16 -13.61
C ALA A 57 -1.53 -1.29 -13.45
N LEU A 58 -1.89 -2.28 -12.63
CA LEU A 58 -1.14 -3.52 -12.46
C LEU A 58 -1.29 -4.39 -13.72
N ILE A 59 -0.17 -4.81 -14.30
CA ILE A 59 -0.11 -5.81 -15.39
C ILE A 59 -0.07 -7.22 -14.82
N GLY A 60 0.74 -7.44 -13.78
CA GLY A 60 0.88 -8.72 -13.11
C GLY A 60 1.95 -8.70 -12.03
N ILE A 61 2.15 -9.86 -11.39
CA ILE A 61 3.14 -10.04 -10.34
C ILE A 61 3.92 -11.32 -10.65
N ILE A 62 5.25 -11.27 -10.50
CA ILE A 62 6.14 -12.43 -10.56
C ILE A 62 6.58 -12.71 -9.12
N PRO A 63 6.02 -13.76 -8.49
CA PRO A 63 6.25 -14.00 -7.08
C PRO A 63 7.54 -14.75 -6.80
N ALA A 64 8.06 -14.56 -5.59
CA ALA A 64 9.07 -15.40 -4.95
C ALA A 64 10.37 -15.60 -5.75
N VAL A 65 10.76 -14.62 -6.58
CA VAL A 65 12.06 -14.65 -7.24
C VAL A 65 13.17 -14.35 -6.22
N SER A 66 14.38 -14.83 -6.49
CA SER A 66 15.50 -14.62 -5.59
C SER A 66 16.80 -14.32 -6.32
N ARG A 67 17.69 -13.58 -5.66
CA ARG A 67 19.06 -13.36 -6.15
C ARG A 67 20.08 -13.59 -5.04
N LYS A 68 21.31 -13.91 -5.41
CA LYS A 68 22.43 -13.93 -4.46
C LYS A 68 22.72 -12.49 -4.00
N LYS A 69 22.69 -12.27 -2.69
CA LYS A 69 23.13 -11.04 -2.05
C LYS A 69 24.64 -11.06 -1.80
N ASN A 70 25.11 -12.21 -1.31
CA ASN A 70 26.54 -12.52 -1.09
C ASN A 70 26.75 -14.04 -1.16
N LEU A 71 27.94 -14.51 -0.79
CA LEU A 71 28.31 -15.92 -0.92
C LEU A 71 27.37 -16.88 -0.16
N MET A 72 26.73 -16.43 0.95
CA MET A 72 25.92 -17.27 1.85
C MET A 72 24.46 -16.81 1.97
N ALA A 73 24.06 -15.67 1.37
CA ALA A 73 22.73 -15.14 1.54
C ALA A 73 21.99 -14.97 0.20
N MET A 74 20.74 -15.40 0.20
CA MET A 74 19.78 -15.14 -0.87
C MET A 74 18.82 -14.03 -0.43
N GLU A 75 18.44 -13.18 -1.36
CA GLU A 75 17.47 -12.12 -1.16
C GLU A 75 16.26 -12.43 -2.04
N GLY A 76 15.08 -12.51 -1.40
CA GLY A 76 13.81 -12.79 -2.08
C GLY A 76 13.09 -11.51 -2.50
N PHE A 77 12.37 -11.57 -3.62
CA PHE A 77 11.56 -10.47 -4.14
C PHE A 77 10.23 -10.96 -4.69
N ASN A 78 9.24 -10.07 -4.66
CA ASN A 78 8.13 -10.09 -5.60
C ASN A 78 8.34 -8.98 -6.62
N ILE A 79 8.22 -9.28 -7.91
CA ILE A 79 8.30 -8.26 -8.96
C ILE A 79 6.88 -7.86 -9.34
N ILE A 80 6.51 -6.63 -9.01
CA ILE A 80 5.21 -6.06 -9.34
C ILE A 80 5.38 -5.30 -10.65
N VAL A 81 4.67 -5.72 -11.69
CA VAL A 81 4.75 -5.14 -13.03
C VAL A 81 3.51 -4.29 -13.27
N THR A 82 3.72 -3.03 -13.54
CA THR A 82 2.68 -2.05 -13.85
C THR A 82 2.82 -1.58 -15.30
N GLN A 83 1.92 -0.75 -15.75
CA GLN A 83 2.02 -0.15 -17.09
C GLN A 83 3.21 0.81 -17.26
N ARG A 84 3.80 1.26 -16.15
CA ARG A 84 4.87 2.26 -16.16
C ARG A 84 6.22 1.68 -15.75
N ARG A 85 6.27 0.82 -14.75
CA ARG A 85 7.51 0.35 -14.11
C ARG A 85 7.42 -1.07 -13.58
N MET A 86 8.57 -1.65 -13.29
CA MET A 86 8.70 -2.86 -12.47
C MET A 86 9.17 -2.45 -11.08
N ILE A 87 8.45 -2.88 -10.03
CA ILE A 87 8.81 -2.66 -8.64
C ILE A 87 9.32 -3.97 -8.07
N PHE A 88 10.50 -3.92 -7.50
CA PHE A 88 11.15 -5.06 -6.84
C PHE A 88 10.94 -4.94 -5.34
N ALA A 89 9.92 -5.62 -4.85
CA ALA A 89 9.56 -5.61 -3.43
C ALA A 89 10.29 -6.74 -2.70
N VAL A 90 11.19 -6.37 -1.80
CA VAL A 90 11.98 -7.31 -0.99
C VAL A 90 11.08 -8.10 -0.05
N MET A 91 11.32 -9.40 0.03
CA MET A 91 10.68 -10.28 1.01
C MET A 91 11.69 -10.58 2.13
N THR A 92 11.44 -10.04 3.32
CA THR A 92 12.23 -10.37 4.50
C THR A 92 11.62 -11.53 5.29
N ASN A 93 12.43 -12.27 6.03
CA ASN A 93 11.94 -13.32 6.92
C ASN A 93 10.95 -12.77 7.95
N ASP A 94 11.15 -11.54 8.43
CA ASP A 94 10.26 -10.91 9.38
C ASP A 94 8.88 -10.64 8.77
N MET A 95 8.83 -10.16 7.53
CA MET A 95 7.57 -9.95 6.81
C MET A 95 6.82 -11.26 6.61
N ILE A 96 7.51 -12.33 6.22
CA ILE A 96 6.94 -13.68 6.05
C ILE A 96 6.42 -14.20 7.39
N ASN A 97 7.19 -14.07 8.46
CA ASN A 97 6.81 -14.52 9.80
C ASN A 97 5.62 -13.72 10.36
N GLN A 98 5.56 -12.41 10.12
CA GLN A 98 4.41 -11.58 10.50
C GLN A 98 3.16 -11.99 9.74
N ALA A 99 3.25 -12.21 8.43
CA ALA A 99 2.14 -12.67 7.61
C ALA A 99 1.66 -14.07 8.04
N ALA A 100 2.58 -14.98 8.39
CA ALA A 100 2.24 -16.30 8.93
C ALA A 100 1.48 -16.21 10.27
N LYS A 101 1.92 -15.32 11.17
CA LYS A 101 1.23 -15.07 12.45
C LYS A 101 -0.17 -14.48 12.24
N GLN A 102 -0.35 -13.59 11.27
CA GLN A 102 -1.66 -13.02 10.94
C GLN A 102 -2.60 -14.08 10.36
N ALA A 103 -2.13 -14.84 9.37
CA ALA A 103 -2.89 -15.95 8.78
C ALA A 103 -3.31 -17.00 9.84
N GLY A 104 -2.43 -17.29 10.80
CA GLY A 104 -2.74 -18.20 11.92
C GLY A 104 -3.83 -17.67 12.85
N LYS A 105 -3.93 -16.37 13.05
CA LYS A 105 -4.98 -15.75 13.86
C LYS A 105 -6.34 -15.74 13.17
N GLU A 106 -6.36 -15.51 11.86
CA GLU A 106 -7.59 -15.43 11.06
C GLU A 106 -8.14 -16.82 10.69
N GLY A 107 -7.28 -17.83 10.58
CA GLY A 107 -7.63 -19.19 10.12
C GLY A 107 -8.10 -20.16 11.19
N GLY A 108 -8.23 -19.77 12.46
CA GLY A 108 -8.65 -20.66 13.56
C GLY A 108 -7.76 -21.90 13.70
N PHE A 109 -8.35 -23.06 14.09
CA PHE A 109 -7.60 -24.31 14.31
C PHE A 109 -6.84 -24.83 13.07
N PHE A 110 -7.31 -24.52 11.85
CA PHE A 110 -6.64 -24.88 10.60
C PHE A 110 -5.58 -23.88 10.14
N GLY A 111 -5.61 -22.62 10.62
CA GLY A 111 -4.66 -21.58 10.24
C GLY A 111 -3.24 -21.82 10.78
N GLY A 112 -3.09 -22.56 11.87
CA GLY A 112 -1.78 -22.89 12.45
C GLY A 112 -0.92 -23.87 11.62
N MET A 113 -1.49 -24.48 10.57
CA MET A 113 -0.80 -25.47 9.73
C MET A 113 -0.18 -24.85 8.46
N LEU A 114 -0.40 -23.54 8.22
CA LEU A 114 0.28 -22.82 7.14
C LEU A 114 1.75 -22.61 7.55
N ASN A 115 2.63 -23.44 7.00
CA ASN A 115 4.07 -23.27 7.23
C ASN A 115 4.60 -22.01 6.49
N ALA A 116 5.72 -21.47 6.95
CA ALA A 116 6.32 -20.25 6.40
C ALA A 116 6.57 -20.34 4.87
N ALA A 117 6.79 -21.54 4.32
CA ALA A 117 6.96 -21.75 2.89
C ALA A 117 5.69 -21.46 2.09
N THR A 118 4.53 -21.91 2.58
CA THR A 118 3.23 -21.64 1.94
C THR A 118 2.90 -20.15 1.99
N VAL A 119 3.14 -19.50 3.15
CA VAL A 119 2.92 -18.07 3.32
C VAL A 119 3.87 -17.27 2.42
N GLY A 120 5.15 -17.63 2.37
CA GLY A 120 6.12 -16.98 1.50
C GLY A 120 5.69 -16.99 0.03
N TYR A 121 5.13 -18.12 -0.44
CA TYR A 121 4.64 -18.22 -1.80
C TYR A 121 3.34 -17.42 -2.05
N THR A 122 2.46 -17.30 -1.07
CA THR A 122 1.20 -16.54 -1.23
C THR A 122 1.33 -15.07 -0.86
N PHE A 123 2.47 -14.65 -0.33
CA PHE A 123 2.71 -13.30 0.16
C PHE A 123 2.49 -12.21 -0.91
N TYR A 124 2.73 -12.53 -2.18
CA TYR A 124 2.51 -11.62 -3.31
C TYR A 124 1.06 -11.13 -3.44
N LYS A 125 0.07 -11.90 -2.94
CA LYS A 125 -1.36 -11.58 -3.10
C LYS A 125 -1.73 -10.22 -2.52
N ARG A 126 -1.01 -9.75 -1.51
CA ARG A 126 -1.20 -8.43 -0.90
C ARG A 126 -0.99 -7.29 -1.91
N TYR A 127 -0.11 -7.49 -2.89
CA TYR A 127 0.19 -6.49 -3.91
C TYR A 127 -0.86 -6.42 -5.02
N LEU A 128 -1.82 -7.33 -5.08
CA LEU A 128 -2.93 -7.27 -6.03
C LEU A 128 -3.88 -6.10 -5.76
N THR A 129 -3.95 -5.66 -4.51
CA THR A 129 -4.83 -4.56 -4.06
C THR A 129 -4.06 -3.36 -3.52
N MET A 130 -2.75 -3.50 -3.33
CA MET A 130 -1.90 -2.44 -2.81
C MET A 130 -1.53 -1.45 -3.92
N PRO A 131 -1.66 -0.14 -3.70
CA PRO A 131 -1.17 0.85 -4.65
C PRO A 131 0.33 0.69 -4.93
N PRO A 132 0.81 0.85 -6.18
CA PRO A 132 2.22 0.64 -6.54
C PRO A 132 3.20 1.48 -5.72
N ASP A 133 2.85 2.73 -5.42
CA ASP A 133 3.69 3.60 -4.58
C ASP A 133 3.77 3.12 -3.13
N ALA A 134 2.69 2.55 -2.59
CA ALA A 134 2.69 1.95 -1.26
C ALA A 134 3.57 0.70 -1.22
N ALA A 135 3.52 -0.14 -2.27
CA ALA A 135 4.39 -1.30 -2.38
C ALA A 135 5.88 -0.89 -2.46
N LEU A 136 6.19 0.19 -3.18
CA LEU A 136 7.56 0.72 -3.26
C LEU A 136 8.03 1.27 -1.90
N ALA A 137 7.17 1.96 -1.17
CA ALA A 137 7.47 2.57 0.12
C ALA A 137 7.49 1.58 1.30
N GLU A 138 7.01 0.36 1.13
CA GLU A 138 6.88 -0.65 2.19
C GLU A 138 8.22 -1.03 2.85
N ASN A 139 9.31 -1.00 2.07
CA ASN A 139 10.65 -1.31 2.55
C ASN A 139 11.66 -0.38 1.88
N PRO A 140 12.62 0.21 2.61
CA PRO A 140 13.64 1.09 2.02
C PRO A 140 14.58 0.39 1.02
N GLN A 141 14.61 -0.93 0.99
CA GLN A 141 15.36 -1.72 0.01
C GLN A 141 14.55 -2.00 -1.28
N ASN A 142 13.28 -1.64 -1.31
CA ASN A 142 12.48 -1.75 -2.52
C ASN A 142 12.96 -0.72 -3.53
N PHE A 143 12.97 -1.11 -4.80
CA PHE A 143 13.35 -0.21 -5.88
C PHE A 143 12.46 -0.45 -7.10
N ALA A 144 12.45 0.51 -8.00
CA ALA A 144 11.70 0.42 -9.24
C ALA A 144 12.58 0.71 -10.44
N VAL A 145 12.21 0.12 -11.58
CA VAL A 145 12.81 0.36 -12.90
C VAL A 145 11.68 0.70 -13.86
N GLU A 146 11.74 1.86 -14.49
CA GLU A 146 10.76 2.28 -15.50
C GLU A 146 10.79 1.32 -16.70
N LEU A 147 9.62 0.93 -17.23
CA LEU A 147 9.56 0.03 -18.39
C LEU A 147 10.30 0.60 -19.60
N SER A 148 10.30 1.92 -19.77
CA SER A 148 11.06 2.62 -20.81
C SER A 148 12.57 2.44 -20.73
N GLN A 149 13.11 2.09 -19.57
CA GLN A 149 14.53 1.80 -19.36
C GLN A 149 14.87 0.32 -19.60
N ILE A 150 13.87 -0.56 -19.68
CA ILE A 150 14.06 -1.99 -19.91
C ILE A 150 14.17 -2.24 -21.41
N ARG A 151 15.29 -2.83 -21.81
CA ARG A 151 15.57 -3.16 -23.21
C ARG A 151 15.06 -4.53 -23.59
N LYS A 152 15.17 -5.49 -22.68
CA LYS A 152 14.78 -6.88 -22.89
C LYS A 152 14.60 -7.63 -21.60
N ILE A 153 13.64 -8.55 -21.60
CA ILE A 153 13.45 -9.53 -20.53
C ILE A 153 13.62 -10.92 -21.13
N LYS A 154 14.42 -11.76 -20.49
CA LYS A 154 14.64 -13.16 -20.88
C LYS A 154 14.24 -14.07 -19.74
N ILE A 155 13.46 -15.08 -20.02
CA ILE A 155 13.15 -16.17 -19.09
C ILE A 155 13.80 -17.44 -19.65
N ASN A 156 14.62 -18.09 -18.83
CA ASN A 156 15.21 -19.40 -19.13
C ASN A 156 14.61 -20.43 -18.18
N GLY A 157 14.47 -21.68 -18.63
CA GLY A 157 13.84 -22.76 -17.86
C GLY A 157 12.34 -22.87 -18.11
N ASP A 158 11.84 -22.21 -19.17
CA ASP A 158 10.43 -22.20 -19.62
C ASP A 158 9.99 -23.53 -20.28
N LYS A 159 10.87 -24.53 -20.30
CA LYS A 159 10.51 -25.85 -20.82
C LYS A 159 9.62 -26.57 -19.80
N GLU A 160 8.45 -26.93 -20.27
CA GLU A 160 7.51 -27.75 -19.53
C GLU A 160 8.07 -29.19 -19.41
N VAL A 161 7.99 -29.75 -18.22
CA VAL A 161 8.43 -31.12 -17.94
C VAL A 161 7.22 -31.93 -17.49
N ASP A 162 6.98 -33.03 -18.19
CA ASP A 162 5.95 -33.98 -17.78
C ASP A 162 6.42 -34.78 -16.57
N ASN A 163 5.94 -34.47 -15.40
CA ASN A 163 6.15 -35.26 -14.22
C ASN A 163 5.01 -36.28 -14.05
N TYR A 164 5.33 -37.55 -14.17
CA TYR A 164 4.41 -38.65 -13.90
C TYR A 164 4.45 -38.99 -12.40
N PHE A 165 3.40 -38.65 -11.68
CA PHE A 165 3.25 -39.02 -10.29
C PHE A 165 2.36 -40.24 -10.17
N THR A 166 2.92 -41.38 -9.73
CA THR A 166 2.14 -42.55 -9.40
C THR A 166 1.75 -42.48 -7.92
N MET A 167 0.50 -42.14 -7.62
CA MET A 167 -0.03 -42.28 -6.27
C MET A 167 -0.24 -43.76 -5.96
N LYS A 168 0.46 -44.30 -4.96
CA LYS A 168 0.31 -45.67 -4.47
C LYS A 168 -1.06 -46.04 -3.89
N ALA A 169 -1.98 -45.11 -3.77
CA ALA A 169 -3.30 -45.34 -3.14
C ALA A 169 -4.33 -46.00 -4.06
N ASN A 170 -4.17 -45.94 -5.39
CA ASN A 170 -5.02 -46.66 -6.35
C ASN A 170 -4.24 -46.85 -7.64
N GLN A 171 -3.93 -48.10 -7.97
CA GLN A 171 -2.98 -48.47 -9.03
C GLN A 171 -3.37 -48.05 -10.46
N ASN A 172 -4.45 -47.30 -10.68
CA ASN A 172 -4.99 -46.98 -11.99
C ASN A 172 -5.14 -45.48 -12.34
N SER A 173 -4.69 -44.54 -11.50
CA SER A 173 -4.72 -43.12 -11.87
C SER A 173 -3.32 -42.54 -11.96
N ILE A 174 -2.84 -42.41 -13.19
CA ILE A 174 -1.64 -41.63 -13.52
C ILE A 174 -2.08 -40.17 -13.62
N LEU A 175 -1.73 -39.36 -12.62
CA LEU A 175 -1.91 -37.92 -12.70
C LEU A 175 -0.70 -37.33 -13.44
N LYS A 176 -0.97 -36.79 -14.63
CA LYS A 176 -0.01 -36.04 -15.41
C LYS A 176 0.00 -34.61 -14.85
N GLN A 177 1.07 -34.25 -14.15
CA GLN A 177 1.22 -32.89 -13.66
C GLN A 177 2.26 -32.16 -14.52
N HIS A 178 1.81 -31.19 -15.30
CA HIS A 178 2.69 -30.28 -16.02
C HIS A 178 3.37 -29.34 -15.03
N GLN A 179 4.67 -29.40 -14.94
CA GLN A 179 5.45 -28.56 -14.04
C GLN A 179 6.65 -27.99 -14.79
N TYR A 180 6.86 -26.68 -14.64
CA TYR A 180 8.07 -26.05 -15.16
C TYR A 180 9.27 -26.36 -14.29
N GLN A 181 10.46 -26.37 -14.90
CA GLN A 181 11.71 -26.42 -14.17
C GLN A 181 11.99 -25.06 -13.49
N GLU A 182 12.83 -25.09 -12.47
CA GLU A 182 13.41 -23.87 -11.95
C GLU A 182 14.22 -23.19 -13.04
N GLY A 183 14.07 -21.88 -13.15
CA GLY A 183 14.70 -21.11 -14.20
C GLY A 183 15.31 -19.81 -13.69
N THR A 184 15.52 -18.91 -14.62
CA THR A 184 16.01 -17.57 -14.32
C THR A 184 15.26 -16.54 -15.13
N ILE A 185 15.01 -15.38 -14.53
CA ILE A 185 14.56 -14.17 -15.21
C ILE A 185 15.72 -13.17 -15.25
N SER A 186 16.04 -12.68 -16.45
CA SER A 186 17.07 -11.66 -16.66
C SER A 186 16.42 -10.43 -17.29
N ILE A 187 16.66 -9.26 -16.70
CA ILE A 187 16.10 -7.97 -17.09
C ILE A 187 17.27 -7.08 -17.49
N GLU A 188 17.38 -6.77 -18.78
CA GLU A 188 18.42 -5.92 -19.35
C GLU A 188 17.90 -4.48 -19.40
N THR A 189 18.59 -3.57 -18.73
CA THR A 189 18.23 -2.15 -18.67
C THR A 189 19.35 -1.25 -19.17
N ALA A 190 19.04 0.04 -19.35
CA ALA A 190 20.06 1.03 -19.69
C ALA A 190 21.11 1.22 -18.57
N GLY A 191 20.72 1.01 -17.30
CA GLY A 191 21.57 1.21 -16.13
C GLY A 191 22.25 -0.06 -15.58
N GLY A 192 21.97 -1.24 -16.17
CA GLY A 192 22.52 -2.52 -15.70
C GLY A 192 21.61 -3.70 -15.94
N ASN A 193 22.04 -4.88 -15.50
CA ASN A 193 21.31 -6.12 -15.69
C ASN A 193 20.94 -6.71 -14.34
N TYR A 194 19.68 -7.11 -14.21
CA TYR A 194 19.17 -7.82 -13.04
C TYR A 194 18.93 -9.28 -13.42
N LYS A 195 19.40 -10.19 -12.59
CA LYS A 195 19.18 -11.63 -12.76
C LYS A 195 18.68 -12.24 -11.48
N PHE A 196 17.56 -12.97 -11.58
CA PHE A 196 16.93 -13.65 -10.46
C PHE A 196 16.71 -15.13 -10.79
N ASN A 197 16.77 -15.97 -9.79
CA ASN A 197 16.26 -17.33 -9.85
C ASN A 197 14.74 -17.26 -9.84
N LEU A 198 14.11 -18.05 -10.70
CA LEU A 198 12.67 -18.12 -10.88
C LEU A 198 12.20 -19.52 -10.50
N PRO A 199 11.47 -19.67 -9.38
CA PRO A 199 10.94 -20.96 -8.98
C PRO A 199 9.94 -21.51 -10.00
N SER A 200 9.87 -22.84 -10.13
CA SER A 200 8.98 -23.53 -11.07
C SER A 200 7.51 -23.11 -10.95
N ASN A 201 7.03 -22.94 -9.71
CA ASN A 201 5.67 -22.52 -9.40
C ASN A 201 5.36 -21.05 -9.75
N SER A 202 6.37 -20.23 -9.99
CA SER A 202 6.23 -18.83 -10.43
C SER A 202 6.34 -18.66 -11.94
N MET A 203 6.74 -19.72 -12.66
CA MET A 203 7.05 -19.67 -14.10
C MET A 203 5.87 -19.21 -14.95
N ASN A 204 4.69 -19.80 -14.77
CA ASN A 204 3.49 -19.41 -15.53
C ASN A 204 3.16 -17.93 -15.34
N MET A 205 3.14 -17.47 -14.10
CA MET A 205 2.84 -16.06 -13.79
C MET A 205 3.90 -15.14 -14.40
N ALA A 206 5.16 -15.55 -14.39
CA ALA A 206 6.24 -14.78 -14.98
C ALA A 206 6.07 -14.66 -16.50
N LEU A 207 5.85 -15.79 -17.20
CA LEU A 207 5.65 -15.81 -18.64
C LEU A 207 4.44 -14.96 -19.07
N GLU A 208 3.30 -15.13 -18.40
CA GLU A 208 2.09 -14.35 -18.70
C GLU A 208 2.29 -12.87 -18.46
N THR A 209 2.93 -12.52 -17.32
CA THR A 209 3.17 -11.13 -16.97
C THR A 209 4.11 -10.47 -17.95
N VAL A 210 5.23 -11.13 -18.28
CA VAL A 210 6.25 -10.56 -19.18
C VAL A 210 5.73 -10.44 -20.62
N LYS A 211 4.98 -11.41 -21.13
CA LYS A 211 4.35 -11.32 -22.45
C LYS A 211 3.45 -10.09 -22.60
N LYS A 212 2.72 -9.71 -21.53
CA LYS A 212 1.86 -8.52 -21.52
C LYS A 212 2.64 -7.19 -21.60
N THR A 213 3.93 -7.19 -21.28
CA THR A 213 4.77 -5.97 -21.38
C THR A 213 5.27 -5.71 -22.80
N GLY A 214 5.25 -6.71 -23.68
CA GLY A 214 5.86 -6.63 -25.01
C GLY A 214 7.39 -6.62 -25.05
N LEU A 215 8.05 -6.87 -23.89
CA LEU A 215 9.52 -6.84 -23.73
C LEU A 215 10.16 -8.24 -23.69
N TYR A 216 9.38 -9.29 -23.94
CA TYR A 216 9.81 -10.70 -23.93
C TYR A 216 10.53 -11.10 -25.21
#